data_29ba4b72e6a0cc65f189e6f3491919fe
#
_entry.id   29ba4b72e6a0cc65f189e6f3491919fe
#
_cell.length_a   1.000
_cell.length_b   1.000
_cell.length_c   1.000
_cell.angle_alpha   90.00
_cell.angle_beta   90.00
_cell.angle_gamma   90.00
#
_symmetry.space_group_name_H-M   'P 1'
#
loop_
_entity.id
_entity.type
_entity.pdbx_description
1 polymer ?
#
loop_
_entity_poly.entity_id
_entity_poly.type
_entity_poly.pdbx_seq_one_letter_code
_entity_poly.pdbx_strand_id
1 'polypeptide(L)'
;VRSLSLNLSLPSGAPRLHCYRCDKPAIACLCARIPHVNNRTPIAILQHRRESRHAIGTVRIAELGLERCHVEIVPASASSGRERPAWLPANAGLLYPGPDSRDLADLDAAERPQALVILDGTWHQARQLFRDHAFLRDLPRFRLSPAAPSRYRIRREPAQHCISTIEAIVQALTLLEPELVEVDALIGAFDALIDDQIENARTRARVPRMTLRRPWAQRLLPRALLEHFERLVLVYAEAARLESEPAADTELVHWTALRVRDGSRLDCVVRPNSGNLSAVRLRHLGLSAQDVENGLSLSELAAAWRAFGQSDDIVAAWNPRTFQNLSARLQCPVEGIGLKGVYRRIRGVDGDLDRVLSLEGAPNLPDYLKESLSQVRGRAGQRLTNALAVTLFLRNLGLAPPADTLDDGNRADEL
;
A
#
# COMPACT_ATOMS: atom_id res chain seq x y z
N VAL A 1 -3.81 -13.78 26.99
CA VAL A 1 -2.95 -13.20 25.95
C VAL A 1 -2.55 -11.82 26.44
N ARG A 2 -1.33 -11.70 26.98
CA ARG A 2 -0.84 -10.41 27.51
C ARG A 2 -0.34 -9.57 26.33
N SER A 3 -1.00 -8.44 26.09
CA SER A 3 -0.51 -7.34 25.25
C SER A 3 0.85 -6.90 25.79
N LEU A 4 1.90 -7.13 25.03
CA LEU A 4 3.22 -6.55 25.28
C LEU A 4 3.18 -5.07 24.89
N SER A 5 2.77 -4.23 25.84
CA SER A 5 2.99 -2.79 25.76
C SER A 5 4.50 -2.57 25.91
N LEU A 6 5.18 -2.45 24.78
CA LEU A 6 6.58 -2.00 24.75
C LEU A 6 6.64 -0.52 25.13
N ASN A 7 6.74 -0.26 26.42
CA ASN A 7 7.17 1.04 26.96
C ASN A 7 8.66 1.21 26.62
N LEU A 8 8.96 1.54 25.38
CA LEU A 8 10.30 1.94 24.94
C LEU A 8 10.48 3.42 25.24
N SER A 9 10.96 3.73 26.45
CA SER A 9 11.64 4.99 26.74
C SER A 9 12.92 5.02 25.89
N LEU A 10 12.82 5.54 24.67
CA LEU A 10 13.97 5.71 23.78
C LEU A 10 14.89 6.79 24.37
N PRO A 11 16.22 6.56 24.45
CA PRO A 11 17.16 7.60 24.86
C PRO A 11 17.00 8.83 23.97
N SER A 12 17.13 10.02 24.55
CA SER A 12 17.05 11.30 23.85
C SER A 12 18.06 11.30 22.70
N GLY A 13 17.57 11.38 21.44
CA GLY A 13 18.40 11.35 20.23
C GLY A 13 18.28 10.09 19.36
N ALA A 14 17.58 9.04 19.80
CA ALA A 14 17.32 7.90 18.93
C ALA A 14 16.38 8.30 17.77
N PRO A 15 16.64 7.85 16.51
CA PRO A 15 15.75 8.11 15.40
C PRO A 15 14.39 7.49 15.69
N ARG A 16 13.31 8.24 15.37
CA ARG A 16 11.94 7.77 15.56
C ARG A 16 11.70 6.55 14.70
N LEU A 17 11.30 5.44 15.32
CA LEU A 17 10.84 4.27 14.61
C LEU A 17 9.62 4.64 13.75
N HIS A 18 9.56 4.13 12.53
CA HIS A 18 8.54 4.43 11.55
C HIS A 18 7.87 3.15 11.07
N CYS A 19 6.54 3.14 11.02
CA CYS A 19 5.79 2.04 10.45
C CYS A 19 5.65 2.25 8.93
N TYR A 20 6.37 1.48 8.14
CA TYR A 20 6.35 1.57 6.67
C TYR A 20 5.10 0.96 6.03
N ARG A 21 4.23 0.34 6.82
CA ARG A 21 2.93 -0.15 6.36
C ARG A 21 1.89 0.98 6.32
N CYS A 22 1.65 1.68 7.43
CA CYS A 22 0.69 2.79 7.50
C CYS A 22 1.32 4.17 7.28
N ASP A 23 2.64 4.23 7.06
CA ASP A 23 3.44 5.45 6.87
C ASP A 23 3.31 6.46 8.01
N LYS A 24 3.23 5.96 9.25
CA LYS A 24 3.16 6.75 10.49
C LYS A 24 4.35 6.46 11.39
N PRO A 25 4.73 7.38 12.30
CA PRO A 25 5.64 7.03 13.39
C PRO A 25 5.13 5.79 14.14
N ALA A 26 6.02 4.89 14.57
CA ALA A 26 5.63 3.64 15.22
C ALA A 26 4.71 3.86 16.44
N ILE A 27 4.94 4.95 17.20
CA ILE A 27 4.10 5.34 18.34
C ILE A 27 2.66 5.73 17.93
N ALA A 28 2.45 6.13 16.70
CA ALA A 28 1.14 6.49 16.12
C ALA A 28 0.74 5.50 15.01
N CYS A 29 1.20 4.26 15.12
CA CYS A 29 0.88 3.22 14.14
C CYS A 29 -0.61 2.87 14.20
N LEU A 30 -1.26 2.88 13.03
CA LEU A 30 -2.68 2.60 12.87
C LEU A 30 -2.98 1.16 12.41
N CYS A 31 -1.97 0.37 12.08
CA CYS A 31 -2.15 -0.93 11.43
C CYS A 31 -3.10 -1.88 12.17
N ALA A 32 -3.05 -1.89 13.51
CA ALA A 32 -3.92 -2.71 14.35
C ALA A 32 -5.36 -2.17 14.45
N ARG A 33 -5.59 -0.93 14.05
CA ARG A 33 -6.90 -0.24 14.13
C ARG A 33 -7.60 -0.12 12.78
N ILE A 34 -6.90 -0.45 11.69
CA ILE A 34 -7.50 -0.44 10.35
C ILE A 34 -8.16 -1.79 10.10
N PRO A 35 -9.50 -1.83 9.96
CA PRO A 35 -10.22 -3.06 9.64
C PRO A 35 -9.91 -3.51 8.21
N HIS A 36 -10.19 -4.76 7.92
CA HIS A 36 -10.24 -5.28 6.56
C HIS A 36 -11.70 -5.30 6.11
N VAL A 37 -11.98 -4.66 4.97
CA VAL A 37 -13.32 -4.49 4.40
C VAL A 37 -13.32 -5.07 2.98
N ASN A 38 -14.18 -6.05 2.75
CA ASN A 38 -14.31 -6.74 1.45
C ASN A 38 -15.33 -6.02 0.55
N ASN A 39 -14.97 -4.82 0.06
CA ASN A 39 -15.79 -4.05 -0.85
C ASN A 39 -15.82 -4.67 -2.26
N ARG A 40 -17.00 -4.68 -2.90
CA ARG A 40 -17.19 -5.14 -4.30
C ARG A 40 -16.87 -4.06 -5.31
N THR A 41 -17.26 -2.82 -5.03
CA THR A 41 -17.01 -1.65 -5.88
C THR A 41 -15.56 -1.21 -5.73
N PRO A 42 -14.72 -1.34 -6.76
CA PRO A 42 -13.34 -0.88 -6.72
C PRO A 42 -13.24 0.63 -6.50
N ILE A 43 -12.40 1.05 -5.56
CA ILE A 43 -12.08 2.45 -5.30
C ILE A 43 -10.73 2.78 -5.93
N ALA A 44 -10.72 3.73 -6.84
CA ALA A 44 -9.55 4.24 -7.53
C ALA A 44 -9.23 5.65 -7.02
N ILE A 45 -8.11 5.83 -6.34
CA ILE A 45 -7.72 7.12 -5.76
C ILE A 45 -6.58 7.71 -6.57
N LEU A 46 -6.82 8.86 -7.20
CA LEU A 46 -5.77 9.68 -7.78
C LEU A 46 -5.30 10.68 -6.73
N GLN A 47 -4.16 10.39 -6.13
CA GLN A 47 -3.63 11.21 -5.05
C GLN A 47 -2.62 12.24 -5.58
N HIS A 48 -2.83 13.51 -5.24
CA HIS A 48 -1.85 14.54 -5.54
C HIS A 48 -0.54 14.29 -4.78
N ARG A 49 0.62 14.43 -5.46
CA ARG A 49 1.95 14.12 -4.92
C ARG A 49 2.24 14.75 -3.55
N ARG A 50 1.79 15.99 -3.32
CA ARG A 50 2.03 16.67 -2.02
C ARG A 50 1.29 15.99 -0.86
N GLU A 51 0.13 15.39 -1.13
CA GLU A 51 -0.69 14.69 -0.11
C GLU A 51 -0.14 13.32 0.25
N SER A 52 0.60 12.66 -0.64
CA SER A 52 1.14 11.32 -0.38
C SER A 52 2.09 11.24 0.83
N ARG A 53 2.65 12.39 1.24
CA ARG A 53 3.53 12.50 2.40
C ARG A 53 2.89 13.22 3.60
N HIS A 54 1.61 13.56 3.49
CA HIS A 54 0.93 14.28 4.55
C HIS A 54 0.75 13.39 5.78
N ALA A 55 1.20 13.86 6.95
CA ALA A 55 1.21 13.05 8.18
C ALA A 55 -0.21 12.58 8.60
N ILE A 56 -1.22 13.33 8.23
CA ILE A 56 -2.63 13.08 8.56
C ILE A 56 -3.44 12.66 7.32
N GLY A 57 -2.76 12.20 6.26
CA GLY A 57 -3.42 11.71 5.05
C GLY A 57 -4.30 10.48 5.34
N THR A 58 -5.55 10.53 4.87
CA THR A 58 -6.57 9.49 5.12
C THR A 58 -6.57 8.38 4.08
N VAL A 59 -6.02 8.62 2.89
CA VAL A 59 -5.92 7.64 1.79
C VAL A 59 -5.28 6.32 2.25
N ARG A 60 -4.31 6.41 3.17
CA ARG A 60 -3.63 5.21 3.67
C ARG A 60 -4.54 4.28 4.46
N ILE A 61 -5.57 4.81 5.11
CA ILE A 61 -6.59 4.00 5.79
C ILE A 61 -7.40 3.22 4.75
N ALA A 62 -7.85 3.89 3.68
CA ALA A 62 -8.56 3.24 2.59
C ALA A 62 -7.70 2.17 1.87
N GLU A 63 -6.45 2.51 1.54
CA GLU A 63 -5.52 1.61 0.85
C GLU A 63 -5.22 0.33 1.63
N LEU A 64 -5.15 0.42 2.95
CA LEU A 64 -4.87 -0.73 3.83
C LEU A 64 -6.11 -1.47 4.27
N GLY A 65 -7.25 -0.78 4.34
CA GLY A 65 -8.50 -1.34 4.86
C GLY A 65 -9.39 -1.96 3.80
N LEU A 66 -9.43 -1.41 2.59
CA LEU A 66 -10.30 -1.89 1.52
C LEU A 66 -9.62 -2.99 0.69
N GLU A 67 -10.33 -4.07 0.39
CA GLU A 67 -9.83 -5.15 -0.48
C GLU A 67 -9.61 -4.66 -1.90
N ARG A 68 -10.56 -3.88 -2.46
CA ARG A 68 -10.49 -3.35 -3.82
C ARG A 68 -10.24 -1.86 -3.81
N CYS A 69 -9.01 -1.47 -3.43
CA CYS A 69 -8.54 -0.09 -3.46
C CYS A 69 -7.24 0.01 -4.26
N HIS A 70 -7.22 0.92 -5.21
CA HIS A 70 -6.03 1.27 -5.97
C HIS A 70 -5.70 2.74 -5.74
N VAL A 71 -4.46 3.03 -5.36
CA VAL A 71 -3.98 4.41 -5.16
C VAL A 71 -2.89 4.68 -6.19
N GLU A 72 -3.10 5.71 -7.00
CA GLU A 72 -2.11 6.22 -7.93
C GLU A 72 -1.65 7.62 -7.50
N ILE A 73 -0.36 7.77 -7.22
CA ILE A 73 0.23 9.08 -6.91
C ILE A 73 0.60 9.76 -8.21
N VAL A 74 -0.04 10.89 -8.48
CA VAL A 74 0.16 11.65 -9.72
C VAL A 74 1.39 12.53 -9.60
N PRO A 75 2.38 12.42 -10.52
CA PRO A 75 3.55 13.29 -10.54
C PRO A 75 3.18 14.75 -10.87
N ALA A 76 3.97 15.72 -10.34
CA ALA A 76 3.73 17.14 -10.56
C ALA A 76 3.96 17.60 -12.02
N SER A 77 4.69 16.82 -12.83
CA SER A 77 5.03 17.12 -14.23
C SER A 77 4.67 15.93 -15.12
N ALA A 78 3.39 15.62 -15.27
CA ALA A 78 3.00 14.48 -16.08
C ALA A 78 2.66 14.91 -17.51
N SER A 79 3.62 14.72 -18.41
CA SER A 79 3.35 14.41 -19.81
C SER A 79 2.85 12.95 -19.99
N SER A 80 3.14 12.08 -19.02
CA SER A 80 2.72 10.67 -18.97
C SER A 80 1.69 10.46 -17.85
N GLY A 81 0.45 10.21 -18.17
CA GLY A 81 -0.63 9.98 -17.20
C GLY A 81 -1.95 10.66 -17.56
N ARG A 82 -2.03 11.22 -18.76
CA ARG A 82 -3.25 11.86 -19.30
C ARG A 82 -4.24 10.85 -19.89
N GLU A 83 -3.77 9.62 -20.13
CA GLU A 83 -4.61 8.55 -20.67
C GLU A 83 -5.36 7.81 -19.57
N ARG A 84 -6.51 7.27 -19.94
CA ARG A 84 -7.30 6.41 -19.05
C ARG A 84 -6.49 5.18 -18.68
N PRO A 85 -6.31 4.88 -17.38
CA PRO A 85 -5.59 3.67 -16.97
C PRO A 85 -6.32 2.41 -17.45
N ALA A 86 -5.56 1.46 -18.04
CA ALA A 86 -6.12 0.22 -18.58
C ALA A 86 -6.82 -0.67 -17.53
N TRP A 87 -6.46 -0.50 -16.24
CA TRP A 87 -7.09 -1.22 -15.13
C TRP A 87 -8.43 -0.62 -14.70
N LEU A 88 -8.79 0.61 -15.12
CA LEU A 88 -10.03 1.28 -14.75
C LEU A 88 -11.20 0.76 -15.62
N PRO A 89 -12.26 0.18 -15.02
CA PRO A 89 -13.42 -0.33 -15.76
C PRO A 89 -14.08 0.74 -16.63
N ALA A 90 -14.64 0.33 -17.79
CA ALA A 90 -15.30 1.25 -18.71
C ALA A 90 -16.41 2.07 -18.03
N ASN A 91 -17.17 1.44 -17.13
CA ASN A 91 -18.28 2.05 -16.40
C ASN A 91 -17.86 2.63 -15.05
N ALA A 92 -16.63 3.14 -14.95
CA ALA A 92 -16.20 3.88 -13.76
C ALA A 92 -16.86 5.25 -13.71
N GLY A 93 -17.17 5.71 -12.49
CA GLY A 93 -17.67 7.05 -12.21
C GLY A 93 -16.65 7.88 -11.45
N LEU A 94 -16.76 9.19 -11.52
CA LEU A 94 -15.91 10.14 -10.79
C LEU A 94 -16.71 10.78 -9.66
N LEU A 95 -16.25 10.61 -8.42
CA LEU A 95 -16.79 11.34 -7.28
C LEU A 95 -16.21 12.76 -7.28
N TYR A 96 -16.93 13.69 -7.89
CA TYR A 96 -16.50 15.07 -8.04
C TYR A 96 -17.72 16.00 -8.20
N PRO A 97 -18.03 16.85 -7.22
CA PRO A 97 -19.20 17.73 -7.29
C PRO A 97 -19.08 18.74 -8.43
N GLY A 98 -20.20 19.01 -9.08
CA GLY A 98 -20.30 19.97 -10.16
C GLY A 98 -21.73 20.09 -10.68
N PRO A 99 -22.00 21.03 -11.62
CA PRO A 99 -23.36 21.25 -12.13
C PRO A 99 -24.04 20.00 -12.70
N ASP A 100 -23.25 19.16 -13.39
CA ASP A 100 -23.76 17.95 -14.05
C ASP A 100 -23.52 16.68 -13.20
N SER A 101 -23.21 16.81 -11.91
CA SER A 101 -23.02 15.66 -11.03
C SER A 101 -24.36 15.17 -10.47
N ARG A 102 -24.59 13.86 -10.54
CA ARG A 102 -25.76 13.20 -9.94
C ARG A 102 -25.45 12.82 -8.48
N ASP A 103 -26.45 12.86 -7.63
CA ASP A 103 -26.27 12.36 -6.27
C ASP A 103 -26.22 10.82 -6.27
N LEU A 104 -25.26 10.25 -5.55
CA LEU A 104 -25.15 8.80 -5.43
C LEU A 104 -26.36 8.17 -4.73
N ALA A 105 -27.02 8.94 -3.86
CA ALA A 105 -28.21 8.48 -3.14
C ALA A 105 -29.44 8.30 -4.06
N ASP A 106 -29.47 9.02 -5.20
CA ASP A 106 -30.59 9.02 -6.12
C ASP A 106 -30.46 7.98 -7.24
N LEU A 107 -29.41 7.13 -7.20
CA LEU A 107 -29.13 6.17 -8.28
C LEU A 107 -29.84 4.83 -8.06
N ASP A 108 -30.54 4.39 -9.11
CA ASP A 108 -30.99 3.02 -9.19
C ASP A 108 -29.84 2.04 -9.31
N ALA A 109 -30.06 0.77 -8.93
CA ALA A 109 -29.01 -0.26 -8.94
C ALA A 109 -28.33 -0.43 -10.30
N ALA A 110 -29.06 -0.27 -11.41
CA ALA A 110 -28.55 -0.37 -12.78
C ALA A 110 -27.68 0.83 -13.20
N GLU A 111 -27.79 1.96 -12.52
CA GLU A 111 -27.08 3.19 -12.81
C GLU A 111 -25.80 3.34 -11.99
N ARG A 112 -25.59 2.46 -11.02
CA ARG A 112 -24.41 2.50 -10.12
C ARG A 112 -23.13 2.23 -10.89
N PRO A 113 -22.07 3.04 -10.66
CA PRO A 113 -20.80 2.83 -11.33
C PRO A 113 -20.13 1.52 -10.90
N GLN A 114 -19.47 0.84 -11.84
CA GLN A 114 -18.71 -0.40 -11.55
C GLN A 114 -17.40 -0.15 -10.78
N ALA A 115 -16.92 1.07 -10.74
CA ALA A 115 -15.79 1.53 -9.93
C ALA A 115 -15.94 3.02 -9.68
N LEU A 116 -15.39 3.52 -8.58
CA LEU A 116 -15.44 4.93 -8.23
C LEU A 116 -14.04 5.52 -8.19
N VAL A 117 -13.84 6.57 -8.98
CA VAL A 117 -12.61 7.37 -8.99
C VAL A 117 -12.77 8.52 -8.00
N ILE A 118 -11.75 8.73 -7.18
CA ILE A 118 -11.71 9.77 -6.15
C ILE A 118 -10.43 10.57 -6.30
N LEU A 119 -10.52 11.88 -6.23
CA LEU A 119 -9.37 12.78 -6.27
C LEU A 119 -8.97 13.16 -4.84
N ASP A 120 -7.75 12.82 -4.45
CA ASP A 120 -7.22 13.16 -3.14
C ASP A 120 -6.24 14.33 -3.22
N GLY A 121 -6.60 15.39 -2.53
CA GLY A 121 -5.86 16.63 -2.49
C GLY A 121 -6.68 17.78 -1.89
N THR A 122 -6.04 18.94 -1.73
CA THR A 122 -6.82 20.18 -1.48
C THR A 122 -7.75 20.46 -2.67
N TRP A 123 -8.77 21.29 -2.49
CA TRP A 123 -9.66 21.68 -3.59
C TRP A 123 -8.92 22.24 -4.81
N HIS A 124 -7.86 22.99 -4.59
CA HIS A 124 -7.00 23.47 -5.67
C HIS A 124 -6.30 22.31 -6.41
N GLN A 125 -5.74 21.38 -5.66
CA GLN A 125 -5.06 20.21 -6.21
C GLN A 125 -6.05 19.26 -6.92
N ALA A 126 -7.24 19.02 -6.37
CA ALA A 126 -8.28 18.23 -7.02
C ALA A 126 -8.74 18.84 -8.35
N ARG A 127 -8.92 20.18 -8.39
CA ARG A 127 -9.20 20.88 -9.66
C ARG A 127 -8.05 20.76 -10.66
N GLN A 128 -6.80 20.80 -10.20
CA GLN A 128 -5.63 20.59 -11.03
C GLN A 128 -5.63 19.17 -11.60
N LEU A 129 -5.80 18.14 -10.79
CA LEU A 129 -5.91 16.74 -11.23
C LEU A 129 -7.02 16.56 -12.27
N PHE A 130 -8.20 17.11 -12.01
CA PHE A 130 -9.34 17.06 -12.93
C PHE A 130 -9.05 17.73 -14.28
N ARG A 131 -8.39 18.88 -14.27
CA ARG A 131 -8.00 19.62 -15.49
C ARG A 131 -6.92 18.88 -16.28
N ASP A 132 -5.92 18.35 -15.59
CA ASP A 132 -4.71 17.81 -16.22
C ASP A 132 -4.91 16.38 -16.77
N HIS A 133 -5.99 15.67 -16.35
CA HIS A 133 -6.31 14.31 -16.81
C HIS A 133 -7.60 14.32 -17.63
N ALA A 134 -7.45 14.31 -18.97
CA ALA A 134 -8.58 14.42 -19.89
C ALA A 134 -9.66 13.35 -19.65
N PHE A 135 -9.24 12.10 -19.40
CA PHE A 135 -10.16 10.97 -19.18
C PHE A 135 -11.14 11.16 -18.01
N LEU A 136 -10.80 12.00 -17.01
CA LEU A 136 -11.69 12.29 -15.88
C LEU A 136 -12.91 13.09 -16.31
N ARG A 137 -12.81 13.87 -17.39
CA ARG A 137 -13.94 14.63 -17.94
C ARG A 137 -14.95 13.77 -18.69
N ASP A 138 -14.48 12.61 -19.16
CA ASP A 138 -15.31 11.65 -19.88
C ASP A 138 -16.08 10.69 -18.94
N LEU A 139 -15.74 10.71 -17.65
CA LEU A 139 -16.42 9.91 -16.65
C LEU A 139 -17.73 10.56 -16.19
N PRO A 140 -18.82 9.79 -16.01
CA PRO A 140 -20.02 10.28 -15.32
C PRO A 140 -19.65 10.77 -13.92
N ARG A 141 -20.16 11.97 -13.57
CA ARG A 141 -19.82 12.63 -12.30
C ARG A 141 -20.90 12.40 -11.26
N PHE A 142 -20.42 12.09 -10.06
CA PHE A 142 -21.28 11.88 -8.90
C PHE A 142 -20.89 12.82 -7.78
N ARG A 143 -21.85 13.10 -6.90
CA ARG A 143 -21.65 13.84 -5.66
C ARG A 143 -22.22 13.07 -4.49
N LEU A 144 -21.84 13.51 -3.31
CA LEU A 144 -22.43 13.14 -2.03
C LEU A 144 -23.12 14.36 -1.43
N SER A 145 -24.18 14.12 -0.70
CA SER A 145 -24.87 15.12 0.12
C SER A 145 -24.71 14.74 1.61
N PRO A 146 -23.55 15.10 2.24
CA PRO A 146 -23.27 14.69 3.61
C PRO A 146 -24.31 15.26 4.58
N ALA A 147 -24.90 14.40 5.41
CA ALA A 147 -25.89 14.80 6.41
C ALA A 147 -25.26 15.45 7.65
N ALA A 148 -23.95 15.29 7.86
CA ALA A 148 -23.22 15.82 9.02
C ALA A 148 -21.91 16.47 8.59
N PRO A 149 -21.37 17.42 9.38
CA PRO A 149 -20.05 17.99 9.17
C PRO A 149 -18.95 16.92 9.28
N SER A 150 -17.80 17.19 8.65
CA SER A 150 -16.63 16.31 8.73
C SER A 150 -16.15 16.08 10.16
N ARG A 151 -15.76 14.85 10.46
CA ARG A 151 -15.12 14.46 11.73
C ARG A 151 -13.66 14.89 11.83
N TYR A 152 -13.15 15.66 10.85
CA TYR A 152 -11.76 16.12 10.77
C TYR A 152 -11.49 17.29 11.74
N ARG A 153 -11.57 17.08 13.04
CA ARG A 153 -11.52 18.07 14.14
C ARG A 153 -10.28 18.96 14.18
N ILE A 154 -9.21 18.61 13.49
CA ILE A 154 -7.92 19.33 13.47
C ILE A 154 -7.69 20.14 12.19
N ARG A 155 -8.64 20.11 11.25
CA ARG A 155 -8.58 20.87 10.00
C ARG A 155 -9.83 21.74 9.87
N ARG A 156 -9.67 22.96 9.40
CA ARG A 156 -10.79 23.79 8.99
C ARG A 156 -11.18 23.44 7.57
N GLU A 157 -12.35 22.88 7.40
CA GLU A 157 -12.90 22.64 6.07
C GLU A 157 -13.39 23.97 5.46
N PRO A 158 -13.22 24.14 4.12
CA PRO A 158 -13.63 25.37 3.43
C PRO A 158 -15.15 25.60 3.45
N ALA A 159 -15.96 24.53 3.60
CA ALA A 159 -17.41 24.61 3.75
C ALA A 159 -17.92 23.41 4.57
N GLN A 160 -19.10 23.56 5.18
CA GLN A 160 -19.71 22.55 6.07
C GLN A 160 -19.97 21.19 5.39
N HIS A 161 -20.15 21.18 4.07
CA HIS A 161 -20.36 19.96 3.28
C HIS A 161 -19.05 19.32 2.78
N CYS A 162 -17.90 19.89 3.10
CA CYS A 162 -16.62 19.30 2.74
C CYS A 162 -16.23 18.22 3.75
N ILE A 163 -16.05 16.99 3.27
CA ILE A 163 -15.64 15.84 4.08
C ILE A 163 -14.28 15.33 3.62
N SER A 164 -13.60 14.59 4.48
CA SER A 164 -12.30 13.98 4.14
C SER A 164 -12.45 12.85 3.10
N THR A 165 -11.37 12.50 2.44
CA THR A 165 -11.35 11.43 1.43
C THR A 165 -11.85 10.11 2.00
N ILE A 166 -11.51 9.74 3.23
CA ILE A 166 -11.98 8.49 3.83
C ILE A 166 -13.48 8.55 4.16
N GLU A 167 -13.99 9.69 4.64
CA GLU A 167 -15.42 9.87 4.88
C GLU A 167 -16.21 9.79 3.58
N ALA A 168 -15.70 10.40 2.50
CA ALA A 168 -16.32 10.31 1.18
C ALA A 168 -16.35 8.87 0.66
N ILE A 169 -15.27 8.10 0.87
CA ILE A 169 -15.21 6.69 0.49
C ILE A 169 -16.23 5.86 1.26
N VAL A 170 -16.27 6.01 2.58
CA VAL A 170 -17.20 5.26 3.44
C VAL A 170 -18.63 5.58 3.05
N GLN A 171 -19.00 6.87 2.94
CA GLN A 171 -20.34 7.27 2.56
C GLN A 171 -20.73 6.77 1.15
N ALA A 172 -19.82 6.83 0.19
CA ALA A 172 -20.08 6.31 -1.15
C ALA A 172 -20.28 4.79 -1.14
N LEU A 173 -19.46 4.02 -0.43
CA LEU A 173 -19.60 2.57 -0.33
C LEU A 173 -20.88 2.18 0.43
N THR A 174 -21.28 2.90 1.48
CA THR A 174 -22.57 2.69 2.17
C THR A 174 -23.75 2.84 1.23
N LEU A 175 -23.70 3.80 0.30
CA LEU A 175 -24.77 4.00 -0.70
C LEU A 175 -24.73 2.95 -1.83
N LEU A 176 -23.53 2.58 -2.28
CA LEU A 176 -23.34 1.64 -3.39
C LEU A 176 -23.50 0.17 -2.97
N GLU A 177 -23.14 -0.14 -1.74
CA GLU A 177 -23.15 -1.49 -1.15
C GLU A 177 -23.81 -1.47 0.25
N PRO A 178 -25.13 -1.29 0.36
CA PRO A 178 -25.82 -1.15 1.65
C PRO A 178 -25.62 -2.33 2.61
N GLU A 179 -25.30 -3.50 2.08
CA GLU A 179 -24.98 -4.71 2.88
C GLU A 179 -23.56 -4.70 3.47
N LEU A 180 -22.69 -3.79 3.05
CA LEU A 180 -21.29 -3.69 3.51
C LEU A 180 -21.21 -2.91 4.85
N VAL A 181 -21.70 -3.51 5.93
CA VAL A 181 -21.78 -2.85 7.24
C VAL A 181 -20.41 -2.53 7.83
N GLU A 182 -19.39 -3.35 7.54
CA GLU A 182 -18.03 -3.21 8.07
C GLU A 182 -17.31 -1.95 7.58
N VAL A 183 -17.78 -1.30 6.54
CA VAL A 183 -17.15 -0.10 5.98
C VAL A 183 -17.09 1.06 6.98
N ASP A 184 -18.07 1.17 7.88
CA ASP A 184 -18.11 2.19 8.92
C ASP A 184 -16.97 2.07 9.94
N ALA A 185 -16.41 0.89 10.10
CA ALA A 185 -15.27 0.69 11.00
C ALA A 185 -13.98 1.43 10.51
N LEU A 186 -13.90 1.81 9.23
CA LEU A 186 -12.84 2.67 8.72
C LEU A 186 -12.87 4.07 9.32
N ILE A 187 -14.06 4.57 9.68
CA ILE A 187 -14.21 5.85 10.38
C ILE A 187 -13.62 5.75 11.79
N GLY A 188 -13.73 4.60 12.47
CA GLY A 188 -13.06 4.38 13.75
C GLY A 188 -11.54 4.51 13.66
N ALA A 189 -10.91 3.99 12.60
CA ALA A 189 -9.48 4.15 12.35
C ALA A 189 -9.12 5.62 12.04
N PHE A 190 -9.98 6.35 11.36
CA PHE A 190 -9.82 7.78 11.10
C PHE A 190 -9.93 8.59 12.39
N ASP A 191 -10.96 8.36 13.23
CA ASP A 191 -11.09 9.04 14.51
C ASP A 191 -9.87 8.81 15.39
N ALA A 192 -9.38 7.57 15.46
CA ALA A 192 -8.18 7.23 16.20
C ALA A 192 -6.93 7.97 15.70
N LEU A 193 -6.82 8.18 14.37
CA LEU A 193 -5.74 9.01 13.80
C LEU A 193 -5.84 10.46 14.29
N ILE A 194 -7.05 11.03 14.33
CA ILE A 194 -7.28 12.40 14.77
C ILE A 194 -7.04 12.54 16.27
N ASP A 195 -7.52 11.60 17.09
CA ASP A 195 -7.28 11.57 18.53
C ASP A 195 -5.79 11.52 18.87
N ASP A 196 -5.04 10.63 18.21
CA ASP A 196 -3.60 10.54 18.37
C ASP A 196 -2.88 11.85 18.02
N GLN A 197 -3.37 12.58 16.99
CA GLN A 197 -2.79 13.89 16.62
C GLN A 197 -3.08 14.97 17.67
N ILE A 198 -4.32 15.01 18.18
CA ILE A 198 -4.72 15.93 19.23
C ILE A 198 -3.91 15.69 20.50
N GLU A 199 -3.78 14.42 20.93
CA GLU A 199 -3.03 14.05 22.13
C GLU A 199 -1.53 14.35 21.96
N ASN A 200 -0.96 14.01 20.80
CA ASN A 200 0.42 14.34 20.48
C ASN A 200 0.68 15.87 20.45
N ALA A 201 -0.29 16.68 20.04
CA ALA A 201 -0.16 18.13 20.07
C ALA A 201 -0.19 18.68 21.49
N ARG A 202 -0.94 18.06 22.40
CA ARG A 202 -1.04 18.44 23.81
C ARG A 202 0.17 18.05 24.63
N THR A 203 0.68 16.82 24.41
CA THR A 203 1.71 16.21 25.26
C THR A 203 3.13 16.53 24.81
N ARG A 204 3.35 16.91 23.55
CA ARG A 204 4.69 17.24 23.07
C ARG A 204 5.05 18.68 23.39
N ALA A 205 5.91 18.87 24.41
CA ALA A 205 6.77 20.05 24.45
C ALA A 205 7.48 20.19 23.09
N ARG A 206 7.55 21.41 22.54
CA ARG A 206 8.31 21.71 21.31
C ARG A 206 9.77 21.30 21.52
N VAL A 207 10.10 20.05 21.21
CA VAL A 207 11.50 19.63 21.17
C VAL A 207 12.13 20.34 19.98
N PRO A 208 13.19 21.15 20.19
CA PRO A 208 13.91 21.79 19.09
C PRO A 208 14.29 20.71 18.05
N ARG A 209 14.08 20.99 16.78
CA ARG A 209 14.57 20.11 15.70
C ARG A 209 16.09 20.11 15.76
N MET A 210 16.67 19.16 16.47
CA MET A 210 18.08 18.86 16.31
C MET A 210 18.29 18.34 14.88
N THR A 211 18.88 19.18 14.05
CA THR A 211 19.29 18.86 12.68
C THR A 211 20.53 17.97 12.73
N LEU A 212 20.35 16.69 13.02
CA LEU A 212 21.35 15.68 12.67
C LEU A 212 21.44 15.68 11.15
N ARG A 213 22.56 16.13 10.59
CA ARG A 213 22.89 16.16 9.16
C ARG A 213 23.14 14.74 8.63
N ARG A 214 22.18 13.84 8.77
CA ARG A 214 22.19 12.58 8.01
C ARG A 214 21.65 12.85 6.62
N PRO A 215 22.20 12.23 5.55
CA PRO A 215 21.65 12.29 4.21
C PRO A 215 20.15 12.01 4.25
N TRP A 216 19.38 12.74 3.47
CA TRP A 216 17.91 12.65 3.52
C TRP A 216 17.39 11.21 3.30
N ALA A 217 18.05 10.44 2.41
CA ALA A 217 17.70 9.05 2.16
C ALA A 217 17.87 8.18 3.40
N GLN A 218 18.95 8.34 4.17
CA GLN A 218 19.19 7.58 5.40
C GLN A 218 18.14 7.85 6.48
N ARG A 219 17.50 9.03 6.47
CA ARG A 219 16.43 9.37 7.42
C ARG A 219 15.08 8.72 7.06
N LEU A 220 14.90 8.37 5.80
CA LEU A 220 13.65 7.84 5.26
C LEU A 220 13.65 6.32 5.11
N LEU A 221 14.84 5.70 5.10
CA LEU A 221 14.98 4.26 4.96
C LEU A 221 14.84 3.52 6.30
N PRO A 222 14.25 2.31 6.31
CA PRO A 222 14.30 1.42 7.46
C PRO A 222 15.74 1.07 7.83
N ARG A 223 16.06 1.04 9.11
CA ARG A 223 17.38 0.58 9.58
C ARG A 223 17.69 -0.83 9.11
N ALA A 224 16.69 -1.69 9.02
CA ALA A 224 16.84 -3.04 8.52
C ALA A 224 17.49 -3.09 7.13
N LEU A 225 17.19 -2.13 6.24
CA LEU A 225 17.83 -2.08 4.93
C LEU A 225 19.29 -1.58 4.97
N LEU A 226 19.64 -0.80 5.97
CA LEU A 226 20.96 -0.17 6.07
C LEU A 226 21.92 -0.96 6.98
N GLU A 227 21.42 -1.37 8.15
CA GLU A 227 22.24 -1.91 9.26
C GLU A 227 22.09 -3.44 9.40
N HIS A 228 21.01 -4.04 8.88
CA HIS A 228 20.65 -5.45 9.07
C HIS A 228 20.19 -6.11 7.78
N PHE A 229 20.77 -5.72 6.66
CA PHE A 229 20.35 -6.17 5.33
C PHE A 229 20.43 -7.69 5.17
N GLU A 230 21.42 -8.31 5.76
CA GLU A 230 21.65 -9.78 5.75
C GLU A 230 20.54 -10.54 6.48
N ARG A 231 19.81 -9.89 7.40
CA ARG A 231 18.69 -10.49 8.15
C ARG A 231 17.37 -10.46 7.38
N LEU A 232 17.35 -9.84 6.19
CA LEU A 232 16.12 -9.75 5.40
C LEU A 232 15.73 -11.11 4.83
N VAL A 233 14.44 -11.38 4.93
CA VAL A 233 13.75 -12.45 4.20
C VAL A 233 12.72 -11.78 3.29
N LEU A 234 13.02 -11.78 1.99
CA LEU A 234 12.08 -11.27 0.99
C LEU A 234 11.02 -12.32 0.70
N VAL A 235 9.77 -11.90 0.66
CA VAL A 235 8.64 -12.80 0.41
C VAL A 235 7.75 -12.27 -0.70
N TYR A 236 7.17 -13.20 -1.45
CA TYR A 236 6.18 -12.93 -2.47
C TYR A 236 5.08 -14.00 -2.46
N ALA A 237 3.85 -13.57 -2.71
CA ALA A 237 2.69 -14.46 -2.76
C ALA A 237 1.89 -14.18 -4.04
N GLU A 238 1.49 -15.26 -4.71
CA GLU A 238 0.49 -15.23 -5.77
C GLU A 238 -0.84 -15.75 -5.24
N ALA A 239 -1.89 -14.99 -5.49
CA ALA A 239 -3.27 -15.40 -5.26
C ALA A 239 -4.03 -15.41 -6.59
N ALA A 240 -4.91 -16.36 -6.78
CA ALA A 240 -5.68 -16.51 -7.99
C ALA A 240 -7.15 -16.82 -7.71
N ARG A 241 -8.03 -16.42 -8.64
CA ARG A 241 -9.43 -16.86 -8.65
C ARG A 241 -9.51 -18.26 -9.22
N LEU A 242 -10.40 -19.06 -8.66
CA LEU A 242 -10.73 -20.40 -9.13
C LEU A 242 -11.89 -20.35 -10.15
N GLU A 243 -12.02 -21.40 -10.96
CA GLU A 243 -13.07 -21.46 -12.01
C GLU A 243 -14.48 -21.65 -11.46
N SER A 244 -14.60 -22.24 -10.27
CA SER A 244 -15.86 -22.71 -9.69
C SER A 244 -16.55 -21.74 -8.73
N GLU A 245 -15.97 -20.57 -8.45
CA GLU A 245 -16.53 -19.67 -7.44
C GLU A 245 -17.13 -18.39 -8.00
N PRO A 246 -18.27 -17.93 -7.42
CA PRO A 246 -18.80 -16.60 -7.71
C PRO A 246 -17.78 -15.54 -7.26
N ALA A 247 -17.68 -14.50 -8.03
CA ALA A 247 -16.81 -13.31 -8.09
C ALA A 247 -15.96 -12.84 -6.89
N ALA A 248 -15.94 -13.47 -5.71
CA ALA A 248 -15.45 -12.87 -4.48
C ALA A 248 -14.05 -13.31 -4.00
N ASP A 249 -13.70 -14.60 -4.02
CA ASP A 249 -12.51 -15.04 -3.30
C ASP A 249 -11.32 -15.44 -4.18
N THR A 250 -10.15 -14.88 -3.86
CA THR A 250 -8.87 -15.34 -4.40
C THR A 250 -8.21 -16.26 -3.39
N GLU A 251 -7.73 -17.44 -3.85
CA GLU A 251 -6.94 -18.32 -3.01
C GLU A 251 -5.44 -18.12 -3.22
N LEU A 252 -4.66 -18.36 -2.16
CA LEU A 252 -3.20 -18.40 -2.23
C LEU A 252 -2.79 -19.64 -3.03
N VAL A 253 -1.99 -19.44 -4.09
CA VAL A 253 -1.57 -20.54 -4.97
C VAL A 253 -0.07 -20.71 -5.05
N HIS A 254 0.70 -19.71 -4.65
CA HIS A 254 2.15 -19.81 -4.63
C HIS A 254 2.73 -18.89 -3.54
N TRP A 255 3.58 -19.43 -2.68
CA TRP A 255 4.32 -18.71 -1.68
C TRP A 255 5.82 -18.91 -1.87
N THR A 256 6.57 -17.82 -1.97
CA THR A 256 8.01 -17.85 -2.12
C THR A 256 8.70 -16.95 -1.12
N ALA A 257 9.86 -17.37 -0.65
CA ALA A 257 10.72 -16.58 0.22
C ALA A 257 12.19 -16.77 -0.13
N LEU A 258 12.99 -15.73 0.10
CA LEU A 258 14.45 -15.74 -0.07
C LEU A 258 15.10 -15.06 1.13
N ARG A 259 15.99 -15.76 1.84
CA ARG A 259 16.83 -15.17 2.89
C ARG A 259 18.08 -14.58 2.28
N VAL A 260 18.35 -13.32 2.55
CA VAL A 260 19.43 -12.57 1.90
C VAL A 260 20.81 -13.06 2.31
N ARG A 261 21.03 -13.45 3.59
CA ARG A 261 22.36 -13.79 4.13
C ARG A 261 23.02 -15.01 3.48
N ASP A 262 22.21 -16.00 3.13
CA ASP A 262 22.70 -17.32 2.69
C ASP A 262 22.07 -17.84 1.40
N GLY A 263 21.12 -17.08 0.84
CA GLY A 263 20.36 -17.51 -0.34
C GLY A 263 19.38 -18.66 -0.07
N SER A 264 19.16 -19.04 1.20
CA SER A 264 18.13 -20.04 1.53
C SER A 264 16.78 -19.58 1.01
N ARG A 265 16.04 -20.50 0.40
CA ARG A 265 14.74 -20.19 -0.22
C ARG A 265 13.64 -21.14 0.23
N LEU A 266 12.43 -20.64 0.17
CA LEU A 266 11.21 -21.43 0.27
C LEU A 266 10.40 -21.20 -1.00
N ASP A 267 10.00 -22.25 -1.67
CA ASP A 267 9.24 -22.24 -2.92
C ASP A 267 8.09 -23.25 -2.83
N CYS A 268 6.91 -22.77 -2.40
CA CYS A 268 5.76 -23.59 -2.10
C CYS A 268 4.59 -23.26 -3.04
N VAL A 269 4.26 -24.16 -3.94
CA VAL A 269 2.96 -24.16 -4.62
C VAL A 269 1.93 -24.65 -3.62
N VAL A 270 0.78 -23.97 -3.58
CA VAL A 270 -0.31 -24.25 -2.65
C VAL A 270 -1.49 -24.79 -3.42
N ARG A 271 -1.98 -25.94 -2.98
CA ARG A 271 -3.18 -26.56 -3.55
C ARG A 271 -4.42 -25.79 -3.07
N PRO A 272 -5.25 -25.29 -3.98
CA PRO A 272 -6.50 -24.65 -3.61
C PRO A 272 -7.42 -25.59 -2.83
N ASN A 273 -8.22 -25.03 -1.92
CA ASN A 273 -9.21 -25.82 -1.16
C ASN A 273 -10.43 -26.19 -1.97
N SER A 274 -10.79 -25.37 -2.96
CA SER A 274 -11.98 -25.53 -3.79
C SER A 274 -11.68 -25.22 -5.25
N GLY A 275 -12.02 -26.11 -6.16
CA GLY A 275 -11.93 -25.90 -7.60
C GLY A 275 -10.52 -25.90 -8.20
N ASN A 276 -10.43 -25.60 -9.49
CA ASN A 276 -9.21 -25.65 -10.28
C ASN A 276 -8.83 -24.28 -10.84
N LEU A 277 -7.56 -24.09 -11.13
CA LEU A 277 -7.07 -22.93 -11.86
C LEU A 277 -7.27 -23.15 -13.36
N SER A 278 -7.74 -22.14 -14.08
CA SER A 278 -7.83 -22.18 -15.54
C SER A 278 -6.46 -22.34 -16.21
N ALA A 279 -6.42 -22.96 -17.38
CA ALA A 279 -5.21 -23.09 -18.16
C ALA A 279 -4.53 -21.74 -18.48
N VAL A 280 -5.34 -20.69 -18.66
CA VAL A 280 -4.85 -19.31 -18.86
C VAL A 280 -4.15 -18.81 -17.59
N ARG A 281 -4.73 -19.07 -16.42
CA ARG A 281 -4.16 -18.66 -15.14
C ARG A 281 -2.87 -19.42 -14.83
N LEU A 282 -2.85 -20.75 -15.03
CA LEU A 282 -1.65 -21.57 -14.87
C LEU A 282 -0.50 -21.05 -15.72
N ARG A 283 -0.77 -20.76 -17.00
CA ARG A 283 0.21 -20.19 -17.92
C ARG A 283 0.72 -18.83 -17.45
N HIS A 284 -0.17 -17.96 -16.94
CA HIS A 284 0.22 -16.66 -16.42
C HIS A 284 1.09 -16.77 -15.17
N LEU A 285 0.85 -17.76 -14.33
CA LEU A 285 1.66 -18.03 -13.11
C LEU A 285 2.97 -18.75 -13.43
N GLY A 286 3.07 -19.36 -14.61
CA GLY A 286 4.19 -20.22 -14.98
C GLY A 286 4.21 -21.52 -14.17
N LEU A 287 3.02 -22.07 -13.86
CA LEU A 287 2.83 -23.32 -13.14
C LEU A 287 2.12 -24.33 -14.04
N SER A 288 2.41 -25.62 -13.86
CA SER A 288 1.65 -26.70 -14.46
C SER A 288 0.47 -27.11 -13.56
N ALA A 289 -0.52 -27.82 -14.13
CA ALA A 289 -1.60 -28.40 -13.33
C ALA A 289 -1.05 -29.38 -12.29
N GLN A 290 -0.04 -30.15 -12.67
CA GLN A 290 0.62 -31.10 -11.76
C GLN A 290 1.34 -30.41 -10.59
N ASP A 291 1.93 -29.22 -10.79
CA ASP A 291 2.52 -28.44 -9.69
C ASP A 291 1.47 -28.08 -8.64
N VAL A 292 0.26 -27.71 -9.10
CA VAL A 292 -0.85 -27.33 -8.22
C VAL A 292 -1.45 -28.54 -7.53
N GLU A 293 -1.65 -29.65 -8.25
CA GLU A 293 -2.15 -30.91 -7.68
C GLU A 293 -1.21 -31.46 -6.58
N ASN A 294 0.09 -31.40 -6.82
CA ASN A 294 1.13 -31.79 -5.87
C ASN A 294 1.45 -30.70 -4.85
N GLY A 295 0.73 -29.57 -4.90
CA GLY A 295 0.93 -28.44 -4.01
C GLY A 295 0.62 -28.77 -2.55
N LEU A 296 1.22 -28.00 -1.65
CA LEU A 296 1.00 -28.11 -0.21
C LEU A 296 -0.41 -27.65 0.16
N SER A 297 -0.96 -28.23 1.19
CA SER A 297 -2.08 -27.66 1.94
C SER A 297 -1.65 -26.40 2.70
N LEU A 298 -2.59 -25.59 3.14
CA LEU A 298 -2.27 -24.39 3.96
C LEU A 298 -1.61 -24.77 5.29
N SER A 299 -1.95 -25.93 5.88
CA SER A 299 -1.32 -26.41 7.11
C SER A 299 0.13 -26.84 6.90
N GLU A 300 0.43 -27.50 5.78
CA GLU A 300 1.80 -27.88 5.41
C GLU A 300 2.62 -26.62 5.07
N LEU A 301 2.05 -25.64 4.36
CA LEU A 301 2.69 -24.36 4.14
C LEU A 301 3.01 -23.65 5.47
N ALA A 302 2.08 -23.65 6.42
CA ALA A 302 2.31 -23.05 7.73
C ALA A 302 3.46 -23.74 8.49
N ALA A 303 3.56 -25.08 8.39
CA ALA A 303 4.66 -25.82 8.97
C ALA A 303 6.00 -25.52 8.29
N ALA A 304 6.01 -25.50 6.95
CA ALA A 304 7.20 -25.17 6.16
C ALA A 304 7.68 -23.72 6.43
N TRP A 305 6.76 -22.77 6.53
CA TRP A 305 7.09 -21.37 6.86
C TRP A 305 7.72 -21.25 8.25
N ARG A 306 7.15 -21.92 9.26
CA ARG A 306 7.71 -21.93 10.62
C ARG A 306 9.09 -22.58 10.69
N ALA A 307 9.29 -23.67 9.95
CA ALA A 307 10.59 -24.34 9.86
C ALA A 307 11.65 -23.51 9.13
N PHE A 308 11.23 -22.72 8.14
CA PHE A 308 12.12 -21.84 7.40
C PHE A 308 12.56 -20.62 8.22
N GLY A 309 11.67 -20.04 9.04
CA GLY A 309 11.90 -18.81 9.79
C GLY A 309 12.97 -18.97 10.87
N GLN A 310 13.81 -17.93 11.04
CA GLN A 310 14.77 -17.81 12.14
C GLN A 310 14.37 -16.64 13.03
N SER A 311 14.78 -16.67 14.30
CA SER A 311 14.35 -15.69 15.32
C SER A 311 14.80 -14.27 15.03
N ASP A 312 15.85 -14.08 14.25
CA ASP A 312 16.41 -12.77 13.89
C ASP A 312 16.02 -12.33 12.45
N ASP A 313 15.20 -13.10 11.73
CA ASP A 313 14.75 -12.76 10.39
C ASP A 313 13.86 -11.51 10.41
N ILE A 314 14.07 -10.65 9.42
CA ILE A 314 13.25 -9.47 9.18
C ILE A 314 12.53 -9.65 7.84
N VAL A 315 11.23 -9.91 7.89
CA VAL A 315 10.46 -10.17 6.67
C VAL A 315 10.20 -8.88 5.89
N ALA A 316 10.35 -8.92 4.58
CA ALA A 316 10.06 -7.79 3.71
C ALA A 316 9.32 -8.26 2.45
N ALA A 317 8.30 -7.51 2.04
CA ALA A 317 7.55 -7.74 0.81
C ALA A 317 7.35 -6.44 0.05
N TRP A 318 7.22 -6.52 -1.28
CA TRP A 318 6.84 -5.34 -2.06
C TRP A 318 5.48 -4.82 -1.62
N ASN A 319 4.45 -5.66 -1.67
CA ASN A 319 3.10 -5.28 -1.29
C ASN A 319 2.80 -5.67 0.18
N PRO A 320 2.40 -4.74 1.04
CA PRO A 320 2.03 -5.05 2.42
C PRO A 320 0.82 -6.00 2.55
N ARG A 321 -0.04 -6.11 1.52
CA ARG A 321 -1.12 -7.11 1.48
C ARG A 321 -0.61 -8.55 1.50
N THR A 322 0.63 -8.80 1.03
CA THR A 322 1.26 -10.13 1.13
C THR A 322 1.25 -10.64 2.58
N PHE A 323 1.53 -9.76 3.56
CA PHE A 323 1.51 -10.13 4.97
C PHE A 323 0.09 -10.40 5.49
N GLN A 324 -0.90 -9.59 5.06
CA GLN A 324 -2.30 -9.76 5.46
C GLN A 324 -2.84 -11.08 4.96
N ASN A 325 -2.66 -11.36 3.67
CA ASN A 325 -3.14 -12.59 3.06
C ASN A 325 -2.52 -13.81 3.71
N LEU A 326 -1.22 -13.78 4.01
CA LEU A 326 -0.55 -14.88 4.66
C LEU A 326 -1.01 -15.05 6.11
N SER A 327 -1.05 -13.98 6.89
CA SER A 327 -1.47 -14.01 8.29
C SER A 327 -2.90 -14.54 8.45
N ALA A 328 -3.83 -14.09 7.60
CA ALA A 328 -5.22 -14.55 7.63
C ALA A 328 -5.36 -16.04 7.31
N ARG A 329 -4.60 -16.53 6.32
CA ARG A 329 -4.71 -17.92 5.85
C ARG A 329 -3.93 -18.91 6.69
N LEU A 330 -2.80 -18.51 7.27
CA LEU A 330 -1.98 -19.39 8.11
C LEU A 330 -2.35 -19.32 9.59
N GLN A 331 -3.29 -18.45 9.98
CA GLN A 331 -3.60 -18.17 11.39
C GLN A 331 -2.34 -17.89 12.23
N CYS A 332 -1.33 -17.30 11.59
CA CYS A 332 -0.04 -16.99 12.16
C CYS A 332 0.29 -15.54 11.81
N PRO A 333 0.51 -14.66 12.79
CA PRO A 333 0.85 -13.27 12.50
C PRO A 333 2.17 -13.19 11.72
N VAL A 334 2.13 -12.58 10.54
CA VAL A 334 3.30 -12.28 9.74
C VAL A 334 3.39 -10.78 9.60
N GLU A 335 4.40 -10.21 10.21
CA GLU A 335 4.69 -8.78 10.15
C GLU A 335 5.99 -8.54 9.37
N GLY A 336 6.09 -7.37 8.72
CA GLY A 336 7.28 -7.09 7.95
C GLY A 336 7.30 -5.70 7.34
N ILE A 337 8.33 -5.46 6.53
CA ILE A 337 8.56 -4.18 5.86
C ILE A 337 7.85 -4.17 4.50
N GLY A 338 6.89 -3.25 4.31
CA GLY A 338 6.29 -3.00 3.00
C GLY A 338 7.20 -2.11 2.14
N LEU A 339 7.95 -2.71 1.23
CA LEU A 339 8.95 -2.01 0.40
C LEU A 339 8.33 -0.96 -0.52
N LYS A 340 7.11 -1.19 -1.02
CA LYS A 340 6.35 -0.21 -1.80
C LYS A 340 6.14 1.09 -1.02
N GLY A 341 5.82 1.00 0.27
CA GLY A 341 5.69 2.16 1.16
C GLY A 341 7.02 2.90 1.37
N VAL A 342 8.13 2.15 1.49
CA VAL A 342 9.47 2.71 1.60
C VAL A 342 9.84 3.46 0.31
N TYR A 343 9.66 2.83 -0.85
CA TYR A 343 9.93 3.44 -2.15
C TYR A 343 9.11 4.71 -2.37
N ARG A 344 7.80 4.64 -2.13
CA ARG A 344 6.90 5.80 -2.23
C ARG A 344 7.35 6.96 -1.33
N ARG A 345 7.77 6.66 -0.10
CA ARG A 345 8.25 7.68 0.83
C ARG A 345 9.50 8.40 0.31
N ILE A 346 10.38 7.68 -0.37
CA ILE A 346 11.64 8.23 -0.89
C ILE A 346 11.41 8.97 -2.22
N ARG A 347 10.72 8.35 -3.17
CA ARG A 347 10.57 8.89 -4.52
C ARG A 347 9.33 9.78 -4.69
N GLY A 348 8.34 9.64 -3.79
CA GLY A 348 7.07 10.38 -3.87
C GLY A 348 6.20 9.96 -5.05
N VAL A 349 6.44 8.78 -5.60
CA VAL A 349 5.66 8.17 -6.68
C VAL A 349 5.27 6.75 -6.29
N ASP A 350 4.20 6.24 -6.88
CA ASP A 350 3.76 4.86 -6.72
C ASP A 350 4.02 4.07 -8.01
N GLY A 351 4.08 2.76 -7.91
CA GLY A 351 4.28 1.87 -9.05
C GLY A 351 4.26 0.40 -8.65
N ASP A 352 4.10 -0.46 -9.63
CA ASP A 352 4.42 -1.87 -9.49
C ASP A 352 5.94 -2.09 -9.62
N LEU A 353 6.38 -3.31 -9.33
CA LEU A 353 7.81 -3.67 -9.36
C LEU A 353 8.45 -3.44 -10.74
N ASP A 354 7.73 -3.74 -11.81
CA ASP A 354 8.28 -3.65 -13.17
C ASP A 354 8.46 -2.18 -13.57
N ARG A 355 7.48 -1.34 -13.26
CA ARG A 355 7.57 0.12 -13.48
C ARG A 355 8.70 0.73 -12.67
N VAL A 356 8.87 0.33 -11.42
CA VAL A 356 9.97 0.84 -10.57
C VAL A 356 11.32 0.48 -11.16
N LEU A 357 11.51 -0.77 -11.58
CA LEU A 357 12.78 -1.19 -12.19
C LEU A 357 13.04 -0.54 -13.55
N SER A 358 11.99 -0.28 -14.34
CA SER A 358 12.12 0.49 -15.59
C SER A 358 12.59 1.92 -15.35
N LEU A 359 12.20 2.55 -14.24
CA LEU A 359 12.55 3.92 -13.90
C LEU A 359 13.94 4.05 -13.27
N GLU A 360 14.28 3.12 -12.37
CA GLU A 360 15.48 3.21 -11.54
C GLU A 360 16.65 2.36 -12.06
N GLY A 361 16.39 1.46 -13.00
CA GLY A 361 17.33 0.44 -13.41
C GLY A 361 17.42 -0.73 -12.41
N ALA A 362 17.82 -1.89 -12.90
CA ALA A 362 18.05 -3.05 -12.05
C ALA A 362 19.50 -3.08 -11.57
N PRO A 363 19.77 -3.02 -10.25
CA PRO A 363 21.12 -3.17 -9.73
C PRO A 363 21.64 -4.59 -9.98
N ASN A 364 22.95 -4.74 -10.05
CA ASN A 364 23.55 -6.07 -10.16
C ASN A 364 23.32 -6.86 -8.88
N LEU A 365 22.72 -8.04 -9.00
CA LEU A 365 22.47 -8.93 -7.88
C LEU A 365 23.70 -9.76 -7.58
N PRO A 366 24.00 -10.09 -6.30
CA PRO A 366 25.03 -11.08 -5.95
C PRO A 366 24.77 -12.44 -6.61
N ASP A 367 25.82 -13.11 -7.08
CA ASP A 367 25.67 -14.33 -7.88
C ASP A 367 25.01 -15.47 -7.12
N TYR A 368 25.31 -15.64 -5.83
CA TYR A 368 24.65 -16.66 -4.99
C TYR A 368 23.13 -16.42 -4.85
N LEU A 369 22.68 -15.16 -4.87
CA LEU A 369 21.24 -14.84 -4.86
C LEU A 369 20.60 -15.05 -6.24
N LYS A 370 21.33 -14.76 -7.33
CA LYS A 370 20.85 -15.08 -8.69
C LYS A 370 20.65 -16.58 -8.86
N GLU A 371 21.62 -17.38 -8.40
CA GLU A 371 21.54 -18.84 -8.44
C GLU A 371 20.34 -19.36 -7.65
N SER A 372 20.16 -18.88 -6.41
CA SER A 372 19.01 -19.26 -5.59
C SER A 372 17.68 -18.88 -6.25
N LEU A 373 17.57 -17.68 -6.81
CA LEU A 373 16.35 -17.18 -7.46
C LEU A 373 16.04 -17.92 -8.76
N SER A 374 17.06 -18.37 -9.52
CA SER A 374 16.85 -19.13 -10.75
C SER A 374 16.13 -20.46 -10.52
N GLN A 375 16.13 -20.96 -9.30
CA GLN A 375 15.48 -22.20 -8.89
C GLN A 375 14.05 -21.98 -8.35
N VAL A 376 13.57 -20.74 -8.25
CA VAL A 376 12.19 -20.42 -7.85
C VAL A 376 11.29 -20.44 -9.08
N ARG A 377 10.18 -21.19 -8.99
CA ARG A 377 9.31 -21.45 -10.13
C ARG A 377 8.50 -20.23 -10.56
N GLY A 378 8.27 -20.16 -11.86
CA GLY A 378 7.25 -19.33 -12.50
C GLY A 378 7.38 -17.82 -12.23
N ARG A 379 6.24 -17.15 -12.30
CA ARG A 379 6.10 -15.70 -12.11
C ARG A 379 6.54 -15.24 -10.72
N ALA A 380 6.31 -16.06 -9.70
CA ALA A 380 6.69 -15.71 -8.33
C ALA A 380 8.21 -15.55 -8.18
N GLY A 381 9.00 -16.37 -8.86
CA GLY A 381 10.46 -16.23 -8.91
C GLY A 381 10.90 -14.90 -9.52
N GLN A 382 10.32 -14.53 -10.66
CA GLN A 382 10.60 -13.23 -11.30
C GLN A 382 10.22 -12.05 -10.39
N ARG A 383 9.07 -12.12 -9.72
CA ARG A 383 8.61 -11.07 -8.80
C ARG A 383 9.50 -10.97 -7.56
N LEU A 384 9.97 -12.10 -7.04
CA LEU A 384 10.91 -12.12 -5.91
C LEU A 384 12.27 -11.53 -6.31
N THR A 385 12.75 -11.83 -7.52
CA THR A 385 13.94 -11.21 -8.12
C THR A 385 13.80 -9.70 -8.22
N ASN A 386 12.67 -9.22 -8.74
CA ASN A 386 12.37 -7.81 -8.88
C ASN A 386 12.29 -7.12 -7.51
N ALA A 387 11.73 -7.78 -6.50
CA ALA A 387 11.67 -7.26 -5.14
C ALA A 387 13.07 -7.13 -4.51
N LEU A 388 13.96 -8.11 -4.74
CA LEU A 388 15.35 -8.02 -4.30
C LEU A 388 16.09 -6.87 -4.99
N ALA A 389 15.92 -6.73 -6.30
CA ALA A 389 16.56 -5.64 -7.07
C ALA A 389 16.15 -4.26 -6.52
N VAL A 390 14.85 -4.03 -6.27
CA VAL A 390 14.37 -2.78 -5.65
C VAL A 390 14.90 -2.61 -4.23
N THR A 391 15.01 -3.70 -3.47
CA THR A 391 15.55 -3.65 -2.09
C THR A 391 17.01 -3.21 -2.08
N LEU A 392 17.83 -3.75 -2.99
CA LEU A 392 19.22 -3.35 -3.19
C LEU A 392 19.35 -1.91 -3.67
N PHE A 393 18.50 -1.49 -4.62
CA PHE A 393 18.45 -0.11 -5.06
C PHE A 393 18.18 0.86 -3.89
N LEU A 394 17.17 0.56 -3.05
CA LEU A 394 16.85 1.37 -1.87
C LEU A 394 18.02 1.42 -0.87
N ARG A 395 18.66 0.28 -0.62
CA ARG A 395 19.84 0.22 0.23
C ARG A 395 20.98 1.10 -0.31
N ASN A 396 21.29 0.97 -1.59
CA ASN A 396 22.37 1.73 -2.23
C ASN A 396 22.12 3.24 -2.19
N LEU A 397 20.87 3.69 -2.33
CA LEU A 397 20.50 5.09 -2.12
C LEU A 397 20.82 5.59 -0.71
N GLY A 398 20.67 4.74 0.30
CA GLY A 398 20.96 5.10 1.68
C GLY A 398 22.45 5.05 2.02
N LEU A 399 23.22 4.24 1.31
CA LEU A 399 24.66 4.08 1.51
C LEU A 399 25.49 5.06 0.65
N ALA A 400 24.87 5.65 -0.38
CA ALA A 400 25.56 6.63 -1.22
C ALA A 400 26.05 7.81 -0.37
N PRO A 401 27.31 8.27 -0.58
CA PRO A 401 27.77 9.49 0.06
C PRO A 401 26.83 10.65 -0.31
N PRO A 402 26.68 11.68 0.56
CA PRO A 402 25.92 12.85 0.17
C PRO A 402 26.53 13.38 -1.14
N ALA A 403 25.70 13.55 -2.15
CA ALA A 403 26.11 14.30 -3.35
C ALA A 403 26.61 15.65 -2.83
N ASP A 404 27.86 15.97 -3.14
CA ASP A 404 28.45 17.26 -2.81
C ASP A 404 27.43 18.34 -3.18
N THR A 405 27.17 19.20 -2.22
CA THR A 405 26.20 20.28 -2.29
C THR A 405 26.45 21.15 -3.53
N LEU A 406 25.91 20.76 -4.67
CA LEU A 406 25.68 21.67 -5.77
C LEU A 406 24.34 22.34 -5.50
N ASP A 407 24.46 23.56 -5.02
CA ASP A 407 23.50 24.66 -5.09
C ASP A 407 22.11 24.46 -4.39
N ASP A 408 22.14 24.59 -3.06
CA ASP A 408 20.93 24.94 -2.27
C ASP A 408 20.56 26.45 -2.40
N GLY A 409 21.05 27.12 -3.42
CA GLY A 409 20.92 28.55 -3.66
C GLY A 409 19.61 29.01 -4.27
N ASN A 410 18.45 28.27 -4.16
CA ASN A 410 17.18 28.88 -4.60
C ASN A 410 15.93 28.18 -4.06
N ARG A 411 15.77 28.08 -2.74
CA ARG A 411 14.50 27.68 -2.08
C ARG A 411 14.18 28.44 -0.81
N ALA A 412 14.54 29.72 -0.75
CA ALA A 412 14.25 30.57 0.39
C ALA A 412 13.07 31.53 0.20
N ASP A 413 12.39 31.53 -0.94
CA ASP A 413 11.23 32.40 -1.14
C ASP A 413 10.08 31.59 -1.76
N GLU A 414 9.22 31.01 -0.89
CA GLU A 414 7.79 30.79 -1.08
C GLU A 414 7.23 30.02 0.14
N LEU A 415 6.88 30.82 1.16
CA LEU A 415 6.00 30.44 2.26
C LEU A 415 4.51 30.53 1.84
#